data_1ca6b5655bde1849ebef38645b77cc13
#
_entry.id   1ca6b5655bde1849ebef38645b77cc13
#
_cell.length_a   1.000
_cell.length_b   1.000
_cell.length_c   1.000
_cell.angle_alpha   90.00
_cell.angle_beta   90.00
_cell.angle_gamma   90.00
#
_symmetry.space_group_name_H-M   'P 1'
#
loop_
_entity.id
_entity.type
_entity.pdbx_description
1 polymer ?
#
loop_
_entity_poly.entity_id
_entity_poly.type
_entity_poly.pdbx_seq_one_letter_code
_entity_poly.pdbx_strand_id
1 'polypeptide(L)'
;MNIDLIYQDKFKFDYEKMLFEKYKNRIEALKEKKILNHFKEIQCSKKKIGEILKNKKKSDLFISLDETGKTFTSKEFSNLIFNNHFKKIVFFIGGTDGLTEMTLDQSDQILSLSKMTFTHSFAAIILLEQIYRSATIKINHPYHRS
;
A
#
# COMPACT_ATOMS: atom_id res chain seq x y z
N MET A 1 12.07 -1.19 -6.98
CA MET A 1 10.60 -1.30 -7.03
C MET A 1 9.99 0.09 -6.94
N ASN A 2 8.98 0.37 -7.73
CA ASN A 2 8.16 1.58 -7.66
C ASN A 2 6.85 1.26 -6.95
N ILE A 3 6.40 2.13 -6.04
CA ILE A 3 5.15 1.94 -5.29
C ILE A 3 4.33 3.22 -5.33
N ASP A 4 3.08 3.11 -5.75
CA ASP A 4 2.08 4.16 -5.61
C ASP A 4 1.06 3.73 -4.55
N LEU A 5 0.73 4.64 -3.63
CA LEU A 5 -0.36 4.49 -2.68
C LEU A 5 -1.47 5.48 -3.04
N ILE A 6 -2.62 4.95 -3.43
CA ILE A 6 -3.79 5.73 -3.79
C ILE A 6 -4.84 5.55 -2.70
N TYR A 7 -5.29 6.63 -2.11
CA TYR A 7 -6.30 6.62 -1.06
C TYR A 7 -7.38 7.67 -1.30
N GLN A 8 -8.58 7.39 -0.81
CA GLN A 8 -9.77 8.18 -1.13
C GLN A 8 -9.97 9.36 -0.21
N ASP A 9 -9.99 9.14 1.10
CA ASP A 9 -10.31 10.18 2.07
C ASP A 9 -9.05 10.77 2.70
N LYS A 10 -9.02 12.08 2.89
CA LYS A 10 -7.98 12.78 3.64
C LYS A 10 -8.01 12.34 5.11
N PHE A 11 -6.86 12.38 5.77
CA PHE A 11 -6.78 12.14 7.20
C PHE A 11 -7.43 13.28 7.96
N LYS A 12 -8.30 12.92 8.89
CA LYS A 12 -9.10 13.87 9.66
C LYS A 12 -8.32 14.48 10.83
N PHE A 13 -7.44 13.70 11.46
CA PHE A 13 -6.73 14.07 12.68
C PHE A 13 -5.25 14.30 12.46
N ASP A 14 -4.66 15.30 13.14
CA ASP A 14 -3.26 15.65 13.02
C ASP A 14 -2.31 14.51 13.46
N TYR A 15 -2.68 13.76 14.52
CA TYR A 15 -1.87 12.62 14.97
C TYR A 15 -1.80 11.49 13.91
N GLU A 16 -2.85 11.30 13.12
CA GLU A 16 -2.85 10.34 12.02
C GLU A 16 -1.94 10.81 10.89
N LYS A 17 -2.02 12.09 10.53
CA LYS A 17 -1.13 12.71 9.55
C LYS A 17 0.33 12.60 9.97
N MET A 18 0.64 12.84 11.24
CA MET A 18 1.99 12.74 11.79
C MET A 18 2.54 11.32 11.68
N LEU A 19 1.76 10.30 12.02
CA LEU A 19 2.16 8.91 11.89
C LEU A 19 2.37 8.51 10.42
N PHE A 20 1.49 8.91 9.55
CA PHE A 20 1.60 8.67 8.11
C PHE A 20 2.89 9.29 7.56
N GLU A 21 3.16 10.56 7.85
CA GLU A 21 4.37 11.26 7.43
C GLU A 21 5.64 10.64 8.01
N LYS A 22 5.60 10.15 9.26
CA LYS A 22 6.73 9.46 9.87
C LYS A 22 7.16 8.24 9.04
N TYR A 23 6.23 7.36 8.67
CA TYR A 23 6.54 6.18 7.88
C TYR A 23 6.86 6.50 6.43
N LYS A 24 6.17 7.48 5.85
CA LYS A 24 6.49 7.99 4.53
C LYS A 24 7.94 8.48 4.46
N ASN A 25 8.37 9.28 5.42
CA ASN A 25 9.76 9.78 5.48
C ASN A 25 10.78 8.64 5.63
N ARG A 26 10.46 7.60 6.40
CA ARG A 26 11.29 6.41 6.52
C ARG A 26 11.41 5.65 5.19
N ILE A 27 10.31 5.53 4.45
CA ILE A 27 10.30 4.93 3.11
C ILE A 27 11.12 5.77 2.13
N GLU A 28 10.95 7.09 2.16
CA GLU A 28 11.71 8.02 1.33
C GLU A 28 13.22 7.90 1.55
N ALA A 29 13.65 7.76 2.80
CA ALA A 29 15.07 7.57 3.15
C ALA A 29 15.65 6.26 2.58
N LEU A 30 14.83 5.25 2.30
CA LEU A 30 15.28 3.99 1.69
C LEU A 30 15.61 4.10 0.21
N LYS A 31 15.20 5.17 -0.47
CA LYS A 31 15.58 5.42 -1.87
C LYS A 31 17.07 5.53 -2.05
N GLU A 32 17.77 6.15 -1.10
CA GLU A 32 19.24 6.25 -1.11
C GLU A 32 19.93 4.89 -1.11
N LYS A 33 19.27 3.88 -0.53
CA LYS A 33 19.77 2.49 -0.50
C LYS A 33 19.39 1.69 -1.74
N LYS A 34 18.76 2.30 -2.75
CA LYS A 34 18.34 1.69 -4.02
C LYS A 34 17.38 0.48 -3.88
N ILE A 35 16.69 0.37 -2.75
CA ILE A 35 15.71 -0.70 -2.49
C ILE A 35 14.37 -0.34 -3.10
N LEU A 36 13.95 0.90 -2.90
CA LEU A 36 12.77 1.50 -3.54
C LEU A 36 13.24 2.63 -4.45
N ASN A 37 12.84 2.58 -5.71
CA ASN A 37 13.20 3.60 -6.69
C ASN A 37 12.28 4.82 -6.60
N HIS A 38 11.01 4.56 -6.31
CA HIS A 38 10.00 5.60 -6.26
C HIS A 38 8.88 5.19 -5.31
N PHE A 39 8.45 6.14 -4.47
CA PHE A 39 7.24 6.04 -3.66
C PHE A 39 6.41 7.31 -3.89
N LYS A 40 5.14 7.16 -4.20
CA LYS A 40 4.21 8.25 -4.42
C LYS A 40 2.89 7.99 -3.71
N GLU A 41 2.36 9.01 -3.03
CA GLU A 41 1.01 9.01 -2.49
C GLU A 41 0.10 9.88 -3.33
N ILE A 42 -1.13 9.43 -3.54
CA ILE A 42 -2.14 10.13 -4.33
C ILE A 42 -3.47 10.03 -3.61
N GLN A 43 -4.03 11.18 -3.23
CA GLN A 43 -5.39 11.24 -2.72
C GLN A 43 -6.34 11.57 -3.87
N CYS A 44 -7.40 10.78 -4.04
CA CYS A 44 -8.36 10.99 -5.12
C CYS A 44 -9.73 10.38 -4.83
N SER A 45 -10.74 10.78 -5.62
CA SER A 45 -12.11 10.29 -5.50
C SER A 45 -12.28 8.83 -5.96
N LYS A 46 -13.38 8.19 -5.56
CA LYS A 46 -13.81 6.86 -6.06
C LYS A 46 -13.81 6.79 -7.58
N LYS A 47 -14.36 7.81 -8.23
CA LYS A 47 -14.43 7.89 -9.69
C LYS A 47 -13.04 7.86 -10.32
N LYS A 48 -12.10 8.63 -9.75
CA LYS A 48 -10.71 8.67 -10.24
C LYS A 48 -9.99 7.34 -10.05
N ILE A 49 -10.21 6.65 -8.94
CA ILE A 49 -9.66 5.31 -8.71
C ILE A 49 -10.16 4.34 -9.81
N GLY A 50 -11.46 4.36 -10.11
CA GLY A 50 -12.03 3.55 -11.18
C GLY A 50 -11.42 3.86 -12.56
N GLU A 51 -11.18 5.13 -12.87
CA GLU A 51 -10.50 5.55 -14.11
C GLU A 51 -9.06 5.05 -14.19
N ILE A 52 -8.33 5.12 -13.09
CA ILE A 52 -6.95 4.61 -13.00
C ILE A 52 -6.92 3.10 -13.29
N LEU A 53 -7.85 2.35 -12.71
CA LEU A 53 -7.95 0.90 -12.95
C LEU A 53 -8.30 0.55 -14.40
N LYS A 54 -9.19 1.31 -15.03
CA LYS A 54 -9.54 1.12 -16.46
C LYS A 54 -8.32 1.28 -17.37
N ASN A 55 -7.38 2.13 -16.99
CA ASN A 55 -6.18 2.45 -17.75
C ASN A 55 -4.93 1.73 -17.23
N LYS A 56 -5.11 0.67 -16.45
CA LYS A 56 -3.99 -0.06 -15.87
C LYS A 56 -3.08 -0.70 -16.93
N LYS A 57 -1.78 -0.70 -16.64
CA LYS A 57 -0.78 -1.33 -17.50
C LYS A 57 -0.53 -2.77 -17.04
N LYS A 58 -0.33 -3.69 -17.97
CA LYS A 58 0.02 -5.08 -17.67
C LYS A 58 1.36 -5.23 -16.90
N SER A 59 2.20 -4.21 -16.99
CA SER A 59 3.48 -4.18 -16.28
C SER A 59 3.35 -3.85 -14.80
N ASP A 60 2.17 -3.43 -14.34
CA ASP A 60 1.91 -2.94 -13.00
C ASP A 60 0.97 -3.90 -12.26
N LEU A 61 1.20 -4.08 -10.97
CA LEU A 61 0.36 -4.90 -10.11
C LEU A 61 -0.56 -3.99 -9.28
N PHE A 62 -1.87 -4.17 -9.41
CA PHE A 62 -2.88 -3.39 -8.70
C PHE A 62 -3.48 -4.19 -7.55
N ILE A 63 -3.27 -3.70 -6.33
CA ILE A 63 -3.69 -4.35 -5.09
C ILE A 63 -4.67 -3.44 -4.34
N SER A 64 -5.89 -3.90 -4.17
CA SER A 64 -6.86 -3.23 -3.30
C SER A 64 -6.79 -3.77 -1.89
N LEU A 65 -6.88 -2.88 -0.89
CA LEU A 65 -7.00 -3.26 0.51
C LEU A 65 -8.48 -3.42 0.87
N ASP A 66 -8.82 -4.62 1.33
CA ASP A 66 -10.16 -4.94 1.83
C ASP A 66 -10.06 -6.11 2.81
N GLU A 67 -10.91 -6.14 3.83
CA GLU A 67 -10.91 -7.18 4.86
C GLU A 67 -11.23 -8.58 4.32
N THR A 68 -11.88 -8.66 3.16
CA THR A 68 -12.21 -9.92 2.48
C THR A 68 -11.04 -10.51 1.69
N GLY A 69 -9.92 -9.77 1.57
CA GLY A 69 -8.78 -10.19 0.81
C GLY A 69 -7.92 -11.26 1.49
N LYS A 70 -6.86 -11.65 0.78
CA LYS A 70 -5.87 -12.59 1.31
C LYS A 70 -5.02 -11.91 2.38
N THR A 71 -4.79 -12.61 3.49
CA THR A 71 -3.86 -12.18 4.55
C THR A 71 -2.44 -12.68 4.26
N PHE A 72 -1.45 -11.92 4.73
CA PHE A 72 -0.03 -12.21 4.54
C PHE A 72 0.71 -12.03 5.85
N THR A 73 1.72 -12.85 6.09
CA THR A 73 2.76 -12.51 7.07
C THR A 73 3.62 -11.38 6.52
N SER A 74 4.36 -10.68 7.38
CA SER A 74 5.26 -9.60 6.93
C SER A 74 6.33 -10.11 5.95
N LYS A 75 6.80 -11.35 6.10
CA LYS A 75 7.76 -11.98 5.17
C LYS A 75 7.12 -12.28 3.82
N GLU A 76 5.91 -12.82 3.79
CA GLU A 76 5.17 -13.05 2.54
C GLU A 76 4.86 -11.72 1.83
N PHE A 77 4.51 -10.69 2.59
CA PHE A 77 4.28 -9.36 2.03
C PHE A 77 5.58 -8.76 1.45
N SER A 78 6.70 -8.94 2.12
CA SER A 78 8.01 -8.54 1.58
C SER A 78 8.32 -9.25 0.26
N ASN A 79 8.03 -10.56 0.18
CA ASN A 79 8.20 -11.32 -1.06
C ASN A 79 7.26 -10.82 -2.17
N LEU A 80 6.01 -10.49 -1.84
CA LEU A 80 5.07 -9.91 -2.78
C LEU A 80 5.61 -8.60 -3.39
N ILE A 81 6.23 -7.75 -2.57
CA ILE A 81 6.77 -6.46 -3.03
C ILE A 81 8.05 -6.63 -3.85
N PHE A 82 8.99 -7.47 -3.42
CA PHE A 82 10.34 -7.47 -3.97
C PHE A 82 10.70 -8.66 -4.86
N ASN A 83 9.93 -9.73 -4.81
CA ASN A 83 10.19 -10.95 -5.59
C ASN A 83 9.12 -11.16 -6.67
N ASN A 84 8.97 -10.20 -7.54
CA ASN A 84 8.03 -10.23 -8.66
C ASN A 84 8.65 -9.58 -9.91
N HIS A 85 7.96 -9.68 -11.03
CA HIS A 85 8.38 -9.12 -12.32
C HIS A 85 7.71 -7.79 -12.70
N PHE A 86 6.86 -7.26 -11.82
CA PHE A 86 6.14 -6.01 -12.08
C PHE A 86 7.08 -4.80 -11.96
N LYS A 87 6.81 -3.78 -12.78
CA LYS A 87 7.57 -2.52 -12.74
C LYS A 87 7.11 -1.61 -11.59
N LYS A 88 5.85 -1.74 -11.20
CA LYS A 88 5.23 -0.94 -10.16
C LYS A 88 4.13 -1.73 -9.45
N ILE A 89 3.98 -1.47 -8.16
CA ILE A 89 2.83 -1.91 -7.38
C ILE A 89 2.00 -0.69 -7.02
N VAL A 90 0.70 -0.77 -7.26
CA VAL A 90 -0.26 0.28 -6.93
C VAL A 90 -1.22 -0.26 -5.88
N PHE A 91 -1.22 0.36 -4.71
CA PHE A 91 -2.15 0.03 -3.63
C PHE A 91 -3.32 1.00 -3.62
N PHE A 92 -4.53 0.46 -3.44
CA PHE A 92 -5.75 1.26 -3.29
C PHE A 92 -6.34 1.09 -1.90
N ILE A 93 -6.64 2.21 -1.25
CA ILE A 93 -7.35 2.25 0.04
C ILE A 93 -8.63 3.06 -0.15
N GLY A 94 -9.78 2.47 0.17
CA GLY A 94 -11.07 3.16 0.17
C GLY A 94 -11.19 4.15 1.31
N GLY A 95 -12.23 4.99 1.22
CA GLY A 95 -12.64 5.86 2.32
C GLY A 95 -13.56 5.14 3.31
N THR A 96 -14.36 5.92 4.03
CA THR A 96 -15.31 5.42 5.05
C THR A 96 -16.23 4.32 4.53
N ASP A 97 -16.68 4.42 3.28
CA ASP A 97 -17.57 3.43 2.64
C ASP A 97 -16.82 2.28 1.94
N GLY A 98 -15.51 2.22 2.07
CA GLY A 98 -14.67 1.24 1.39
C GLY A 98 -14.51 1.52 -0.11
N LEU A 99 -13.95 0.55 -0.83
CA LEU A 99 -13.82 0.58 -2.29
C LEU A 99 -15.10 0.07 -2.95
N THR A 100 -15.36 0.51 -4.19
CA THR A 100 -16.49 -0.02 -4.96
C THR A 100 -16.25 -1.48 -5.33
N GLU A 101 -17.35 -2.22 -5.52
CA GLU A 101 -17.31 -3.61 -6.00
C GLU A 101 -16.55 -3.72 -7.33
N MET A 102 -16.78 -2.78 -8.24
CA MET A 102 -16.07 -2.71 -9.51
C MET A 102 -14.55 -2.52 -9.32
N THR A 103 -14.14 -1.70 -8.38
CA THR A 103 -12.72 -1.49 -8.06
C THR A 103 -12.09 -2.79 -7.55
N LEU A 104 -12.77 -3.50 -6.66
CA LEU A 104 -12.31 -4.78 -6.14
C LEU A 104 -12.20 -5.83 -7.26
N ASP A 105 -13.22 -5.94 -8.12
CA ASP A 105 -13.24 -6.90 -9.23
C ASP A 105 -12.14 -6.65 -10.27
N GLN A 106 -11.80 -5.39 -10.51
CA GLN A 106 -10.76 -5.01 -11.47
C GLN A 106 -9.34 -5.02 -10.91
N SER A 107 -9.18 -5.18 -9.61
CA SER A 107 -7.87 -5.33 -8.97
C SER A 107 -7.26 -6.69 -9.30
N ASP A 108 -5.94 -6.73 -9.42
CA ASP A 108 -5.22 -7.98 -9.66
C ASP A 108 -5.18 -8.84 -8.40
N GLN A 109 -5.14 -8.19 -7.24
CA GLN A 109 -5.20 -8.83 -5.93
C GLN A 109 -6.00 -7.99 -4.95
N ILE A 110 -6.63 -8.67 -3.98
CA ILE A 110 -7.24 -8.05 -2.81
C ILE A 110 -6.42 -8.51 -1.60
N LEU A 111 -5.88 -7.54 -0.87
CA LEU A 111 -5.06 -7.78 0.31
C LEU A 111 -5.80 -7.36 1.57
N SER A 112 -5.84 -8.25 2.56
CA SER A 112 -6.35 -7.95 3.88
C SER A 112 -5.19 -7.75 4.87
N LEU A 113 -5.18 -6.62 5.56
CA LEU A 113 -4.24 -6.37 6.65
C LEU A 113 -4.59 -7.20 7.89
N SER A 114 -5.87 -7.48 8.07
CA SER A 114 -6.43 -8.24 9.19
C SER A 114 -7.86 -8.63 8.87
N LYS A 115 -8.37 -9.67 9.52
CA LYS A 115 -9.81 -9.98 9.51
C LYS A 115 -10.63 -8.96 10.28
N MET A 116 -9.98 -8.13 11.11
CA MET A 116 -10.62 -7.01 11.78
C MET A 116 -10.67 -5.81 10.83
N THR A 117 -11.74 -5.03 10.93
CA THR A 117 -11.91 -3.80 10.16
C THR A 117 -11.10 -2.67 10.79
N PHE A 118 -10.35 -1.94 9.99
CA PHE A 118 -9.65 -0.72 10.40
C PHE A 118 -10.30 0.50 9.76
N THR A 119 -10.13 1.65 10.39
CA THR A 119 -10.41 2.92 9.72
C THR A 119 -9.46 3.07 8.52
N HIS A 120 -9.87 3.83 7.50
CA HIS A 120 -9.05 4.06 6.30
C HIS A 120 -7.68 4.68 6.62
N SER A 121 -7.62 5.59 7.60
CA SER A 121 -6.35 6.22 8.02
C SER A 121 -5.41 5.22 8.70
N PHE A 122 -5.91 4.38 9.60
CA PHE A 122 -5.09 3.32 10.21
C PHE A 122 -4.65 2.28 9.18
N ALA A 123 -5.51 1.91 8.24
CA ALA A 123 -5.13 1.00 7.16
C ALA A 123 -3.96 1.57 6.35
N ALA A 124 -4.00 2.86 6.00
CA ALA A 124 -2.92 3.53 5.30
C ALA A 124 -1.61 3.54 6.11
N ILE A 125 -1.68 3.88 7.39
CA ILE A 125 -0.51 3.91 8.28
C ILE A 125 0.11 2.52 8.44
N ILE A 126 -0.72 1.50 8.68
CA ILE A 126 -0.26 0.11 8.81
C ILE A 126 0.39 -0.36 7.50
N LEU A 127 -0.21 -0.04 6.36
CA LEU A 127 0.37 -0.39 5.07
C LEU A 127 1.75 0.24 4.87
N LEU A 128 1.90 1.53 5.19
CA LEU A 128 3.21 2.20 5.11
C LEU A 128 4.23 1.57 6.03
N GLU A 129 3.85 1.23 7.26
CA GLU A 129 4.73 0.53 8.18
C GLU A 129 5.17 -0.81 7.60
N GLN A 130 4.26 -1.58 7.00
CA GLN A 130 4.58 -2.87 6.39
C GLN A 130 5.42 -2.73 5.11
N ILE A 131 5.25 -1.69 4.33
CA ILE A 131 6.13 -1.39 3.18
C ILE A 131 7.54 -1.09 3.68
N TYR A 132 7.68 -0.25 4.71
CA TYR A 132 8.98 0.02 5.32
C TYR A 132 9.61 -1.24 5.89
N ARG A 133 8.85 -2.03 6.66
CA ARG A 133 9.29 -3.32 7.22
C ARG A 133 9.75 -4.29 6.13
N SER A 134 9.01 -4.37 5.03
CA SER A 134 9.37 -5.22 3.89
C SER A 134 10.71 -4.85 3.29
N ALA A 135 11.00 -3.57 3.15
CA ALA A 135 12.29 -3.09 2.67
C ALA A 135 13.42 -3.42 3.67
N THR A 136 13.16 -3.31 4.97
CA THR A 136 14.14 -3.70 6.00
C THR A 136 14.41 -5.20 6.00
N ILE A 137 13.40 -6.03 5.78
CA ILE A 137 13.56 -7.49 5.60
C ILE A 137 14.47 -7.77 4.40
N LYS A 138 14.23 -7.09 3.28
CA LYS A 138 15.00 -7.29 2.05
C LYS A 138 16.50 -7.04 2.22
N ILE A 139 16.90 -6.14 3.10
CA ILE A 139 18.30 -5.80 3.35
C ILE A 139 18.86 -6.40 4.66
N ASN A 140 18.12 -7.32 5.28
CA ASN A 140 18.50 -7.93 6.56
C ASN A 140 18.75 -6.90 7.69
N HIS A 141 18.01 -5.80 7.68
CA HIS A 141 18.07 -4.79 8.75
C HIS A 141 17.34 -5.31 10.00
N PRO A 142 17.83 -5.03 11.24
CA PRO A 142 17.28 -5.58 12.48
C PRO A 142 15.90 -5.03 12.89
N TYR A 143 15.27 -4.18 12.10
CA TYR A 143 13.95 -3.64 12.40
C TYR A 143 12.88 -4.73 12.53
N HIS A 144 12.87 -5.69 11.59
CA HIS A 144 11.94 -6.82 11.68
C HIS A 144 12.49 -7.89 12.62
N ARG A 145 11.67 -8.25 13.61
CA ARG A 145 11.91 -9.38 14.52
C ARG A 145 10.76 -10.35 14.37
N SER A 146 11.05 -11.54 13.93
CA SER A 146 10.08 -12.64 13.81
C SER A 146 10.08 -13.52 15.02
#